data_bd27667d69244c58aa8ec9c1f382e7ce
#
_entry.id   bd27667d69244c58aa8ec9c1f382e7ce
#
_cell.length_a   1.000
_cell.length_b   1.000
_cell.length_c   1.000
_cell.angle_alpha   90.00
_cell.angle_beta   90.00
_cell.angle_gamma   90.00
#
_symmetry.space_group_name_H-M   'P 1'
#
loop_
_entity.id
_entity.type
_entity.pdbx_description
1 polymer ?
#
loop_
_entity_poly.entity_id
_entity_poly.type
_entity_poly.pdbx_seq_one_letter_code
_entity_poly.pdbx_strand_id
1 'polypeptide(L)'
;AVEVPENSFDVYDLAALAYIYKRIKETDPVREASHVVIDEAQDFGMMAYRCMDACLSGCTYTIMGDTSQNIHFQYGLNDWDELRRLILTGDYDAFGLLRKSYRNTVEISTYANEILRHGDFSIYPVEPIIRHGAGVCVEPVQEERALLNRAAETIQGWQRKGYETIAVICRDEEEAERVAARLAEDVPVKNGAK
;
A
#
# COMPACT_ATOMS: atom_id res chain seq x y z
N ALA A 1 -18.39 1.38 0.60
CA ALA A 1 -18.35 2.84 0.64
C ALA A 1 -18.07 3.24 2.09
N VAL A 2 -17.02 3.99 2.34
CA VAL A 2 -16.77 4.60 3.65
C VAL A 2 -17.83 5.68 3.83
N GLU A 3 -18.67 5.55 4.84
CA GLU A 3 -19.63 6.62 5.19
C GLU A 3 -18.84 7.79 5.76
N VAL A 4 -18.78 8.89 5.01
CA VAL A 4 -18.18 10.14 5.47
C VAL A 4 -19.21 10.82 6.37
N PRO A 5 -18.85 11.24 7.62
CA PRO A 5 -19.78 11.93 8.51
C PRO A 5 -20.35 13.20 7.86
N GLU A 6 -21.60 13.57 8.18
CA GLU A 6 -22.21 14.81 7.69
C GLU A 6 -21.30 16.01 8.01
N ASN A 7 -21.10 16.89 7.04
CA ASN A 7 -20.24 18.08 7.11
C ASN A 7 -18.76 17.81 7.29
N SER A 8 -18.27 16.65 6.87
CA SER A 8 -16.83 16.34 6.79
C SER A 8 -16.43 16.06 5.33
N PHE A 9 -15.15 16.15 5.06
CA PHE A 9 -14.55 15.85 3.76
C PHE A 9 -13.46 14.81 3.98
N ASP A 10 -13.38 13.85 3.10
CA ASP A 10 -12.24 12.95 3.05
C ASP A 10 -11.05 13.57 2.28
N VAL A 11 -9.93 12.88 2.26
CA VAL A 11 -8.72 13.39 1.58
C VAL A 11 -8.90 13.50 0.07
N TYR A 12 -9.81 12.73 -0.51
CA TYR A 12 -10.11 12.75 -1.95
C TYR A 12 -11.00 13.94 -2.31
N ASP A 13 -11.99 14.23 -1.46
CA ASP A 13 -12.80 15.44 -1.55
C ASP A 13 -11.91 16.69 -1.46
N LEU A 14 -10.96 16.69 -0.53
CA LEU A 14 -10.02 17.82 -0.35
C LEU A 14 -9.16 18.03 -1.59
N ALA A 15 -8.69 16.97 -2.24
CA ALA A 15 -7.94 17.07 -3.49
C ALA A 15 -8.79 17.66 -4.63
N ALA A 16 -10.05 17.22 -4.74
CA ALA A 16 -10.98 17.75 -5.72
C ALA A 16 -11.31 19.23 -5.46
N LEU A 17 -11.59 19.58 -4.21
CA LEU A 17 -11.87 20.96 -3.82
C LEU A 17 -10.66 21.88 -4.05
N ALA A 18 -9.46 21.43 -3.75
CA ALA A 18 -8.23 22.19 -4.00
C ALA A 18 -8.02 22.43 -5.51
N TYR A 19 -8.26 21.40 -6.33
CA TYR A 19 -8.20 21.53 -7.79
C TYR A 19 -9.24 22.54 -8.31
N ILE A 20 -10.51 22.45 -7.86
CA ILE A 20 -11.58 23.35 -8.25
C ILE A 20 -11.24 24.79 -7.81
N TYR A 21 -10.79 24.97 -6.57
CA TYR A 21 -10.38 26.28 -6.05
C TYR A 21 -9.29 26.90 -6.92
N LYS A 22 -8.25 26.11 -7.25
CA LYS A 22 -7.16 26.56 -8.12
C LYS A 22 -7.65 27.02 -9.49
N ARG A 23 -8.58 26.28 -10.07
CA ARG A 23 -9.15 26.58 -11.40
C ARG A 23 -10.07 27.83 -11.40
N ILE A 24 -10.79 28.07 -10.32
CA ILE A 24 -11.75 29.19 -10.23
C ILE A 24 -11.07 30.49 -9.81
N LYS A 25 -10.15 30.40 -8.85
CA LYS A 25 -9.52 31.59 -8.23
C LYS A 25 -8.28 32.10 -8.94
N GLU A 26 -7.79 31.39 -9.96
CA GLU A 26 -6.58 31.77 -10.72
C GLU A 26 -5.42 32.15 -9.79
N THR A 27 -5.23 31.38 -8.73
CA THR A 27 -4.16 31.61 -7.76
C THR A 27 -2.80 31.38 -8.42
N ASP A 28 -1.78 32.13 -7.99
CA ASP A 28 -0.43 31.91 -8.51
C ASP A 28 0.05 30.49 -8.25
N PRO A 29 0.79 29.88 -9.21
CA PRO A 29 1.37 28.56 -9.00
C PRO A 29 2.45 28.62 -7.91
N VAL A 30 2.59 27.54 -7.18
CA VAL A 30 3.68 27.34 -6.23
C VAL A 30 4.98 27.18 -7.02
N ARG A 31 5.96 28.04 -6.77
CA ARG A 31 7.24 28.08 -7.49
C ARG A 31 8.44 27.72 -6.62
N GLU A 32 8.24 27.57 -5.33
CA GLU A 32 9.30 27.25 -4.37
C GLU A 32 9.80 25.79 -4.51
N ALA A 33 8.97 24.93 -5.07
CA ALA A 33 9.34 23.54 -5.35
C ALA A 33 9.92 23.44 -6.77
N SER A 34 11.15 22.99 -6.91
CA SER A 34 11.78 22.70 -8.19
C SER A 34 11.74 21.22 -8.54
N HIS A 35 11.63 20.36 -7.52
CA HIS A 35 11.55 18.91 -7.67
C HIS A 35 10.65 18.31 -6.61
N VAL A 36 9.79 17.40 -7.01
CA VAL A 36 8.87 16.68 -6.12
C VAL A 36 9.19 15.20 -6.15
N VAL A 37 9.36 14.62 -4.97
CA VAL A 37 9.56 13.17 -4.80
C VAL A 37 8.31 12.60 -4.17
N ILE A 38 7.72 11.60 -4.80
CA ILE A 38 6.55 10.87 -4.30
C ILE A 38 6.94 9.41 -4.12
N ASP A 39 6.84 8.91 -2.91
CA ASP A 39 6.98 7.51 -2.58
C ASP A 39 5.60 6.90 -2.29
N GLU A 40 5.46 5.59 -2.41
CA GLU A 40 4.19 4.86 -2.29
C GLU A 40 3.07 5.49 -3.15
N ALA A 41 3.41 5.81 -4.39
CA ALA A 41 2.54 6.55 -5.31
C ALA A 41 1.17 5.91 -5.52
N GLN A 42 1.03 4.60 -5.31
CA GLN A 42 -0.23 3.88 -5.43
C GLN A 42 -1.27 4.31 -4.37
N ASP A 43 -0.85 4.92 -3.27
CA ASP A 43 -1.77 5.35 -2.21
C ASP A 43 -2.48 6.67 -2.57
N PHE A 44 -2.02 7.36 -3.61
CA PHE A 44 -2.63 8.60 -4.08
C PHE A 44 -3.54 8.36 -5.28
N GLY A 45 -4.72 8.96 -5.25
CA GLY A 45 -5.64 8.95 -6.39
C GLY A 45 -5.24 9.95 -7.48
N MET A 46 -5.73 9.72 -8.71
CA MET A 46 -5.46 10.60 -9.86
C MET A 46 -5.87 12.05 -9.64
N MET A 47 -6.87 12.32 -8.78
CA MET A 47 -7.26 13.69 -8.47
C MET A 47 -6.17 14.44 -7.69
N ALA A 48 -5.44 13.75 -6.81
CA ALA A 48 -4.30 14.35 -6.10
C ALA A 48 -3.18 14.73 -7.09
N TYR A 49 -2.88 13.86 -8.04
CA TYR A 49 -1.90 14.15 -9.10
C TYR A 49 -2.33 15.32 -9.99
N ARG A 50 -3.59 15.38 -10.38
CA ARG A 50 -4.15 16.52 -11.14
C ARG A 50 -4.10 17.82 -10.35
N CYS A 51 -4.35 17.76 -9.06
CA CYS A 51 -4.24 18.92 -8.17
C CYS A 51 -2.78 19.41 -8.07
N MET A 52 -1.84 18.49 -7.88
CA MET A 52 -0.40 18.82 -7.83
C MET A 52 0.06 19.46 -9.15
N ASP A 53 -0.27 18.86 -10.29
CA ASP A 53 0.07 19.41 -11.62
C ASP A 53 -0.51 20.81 -11.83
N ALA A 54 -1.74 21.06 -11.40
CA ALA A 54 -2.37 22.38 -11.49
C ALA A 54 -1.78 23.41 -10.52
N CYS A 55 -1.27 22.99 -9.40
CA CYS A 55 -0.74 23.89 -8.35
C CYS A 55 0.75 24.20 -8.53
N LEU A 56 1.52 23.27 -9.06
CA LEU A 56 2.97 23.40 -9.21
C LEU A 56 3.33 23.89 -10.61
N SER A 57 4.34 24.70 -10.72
CA SER A 57 4.80 25.20 -12.02
C SER A 57 6.30 25.03 -12.15
N GLY A 58 6.71 24.38 -13.25
CA GLY A 58 8.12 24.17 -13.56
C GLY A 58 8.82 23.15 -12.67
N CYS A 59 8.05 22.30 -11.98
CA CYS A 59 8.58 21.20 -11.19
C CYS A 59 8.92 19.99 -12.06
N THR A 60 9.95 19.27 -11.66
CA THR A 60 10.21 17.89 -12.08
C THR A 60 9.75 16.92 -11.02
N TYR A 61 9.52 15.67 -11.40
CA TYR A 61 8.98 14.64 -10.51
C TYR A 61 9.87 13.41 -10.49
N THR A 62 10.02 12.81 -9.31
CA THR A 62 10.43 11.42 -9.15
C THR A 62 9.31 10.69 -8.42
N ILE A 63 8.67 9.77 -9.11
CA ILE A 63 7.49 9.06 -8.58
C ILE A 63 7.81 7.59 -8.50
N MET A 64 7.67 7.02 -7.30
CA MET A 64 7.96 5.63 -6.99
C MET A 64 6.74 5.00 -6.34
N GLY A 65 6.48 3.73 -6.62
CA GLY A 65 5.38 2.98 -6.03
C GLY A 65 5.20 1.61 -6.65
N ASP A 66 4.27 0.87 -6.12
CA ASP A 66 3.90 -0.47 -6.59
C ASP A 66 2.37 -0.59 -6.64
N THR A 67 1.81 -0.52 -7.85
CA THR A 67 0.35 -0.63 -8.03
C THR A 67 -0.23 -1.96 -7.55
N SER A 68 0.60 -3.01 -7.46
CA SER A 68 0.19 -4.31 -6.90
C SER A 68 -0.02 -4.27 -5.38
N GLN A 69 0.50 -3.25 -4.68
CA GLN A 69 0.33 -3.04 -3.24
C GLN A 69 -0.78 -2.06 -2.91
N ASN A 70 -1.54 -1.59 -3.90
CA ASN A 70 -2.66 -0.68 -3.66
C ASN A 70 -3.79 -1.38 -2.89
N ILE A 71 -3.97 -1.00 -1.63
CA ILE A 71 -5.08 -1.46 -0.77
C ILE A 71 -6.32 -0.57 -0.90
N HIS A 72 -6.20 0.56 -1.59
CA HIS A 72 -7.26 1.53 -1.83
C HIS A 72 -7.75 1.47 -3.28
N PHE A 73 -8.15 0.29 -3.75
CA PHE A 73 -8.46 0.02 -5.15
C PHE A 73 -9.43 1.03 -5.80
N GLN A 74 -10.37 1.58 -5.03
CA GLN A 74 -11.34 2.57 -5.54
C GLN A 74 -10.75 3.97 -5.71
N TYR A 75 -9.68 4.30 -5.02
CA TYR A 75 -9.16 5.66 -4.90
C TYR A 75 -7.69 5.80 -5.31
N GLY A 76 -6.89 4.80 -5.03
CA GLY A 76 -5.46 4.81 -5.33
C GLY A 76 -5.15 4.57 -6.80
N LEU A 77 -3.87 4.63 -7.12
CA LEU A 77 -3.38 4.40 -8.48
C LEU A 77 -3.33 2.89 -8.76
N ASN A 78 -4.16 2.44 -9.69
CA ASN A 78 -4.23 1.04 -10.12
C ASN A 78 -3.42 0.76 -11.39
N ASP A 79 -3.10 1.80 -12.16
CA ASP A 79 -2.38 1.71 -13.42
C ASP A 79 -1.47 2.92 -13.60
N TRP A 80 -0.24 2.65 -13.98
CA TRP A 80 0.75 3.69 -14.29
C TRP A 80 0.45 4.47 -15.56
N ASP A 81 -0.30 3.90 -16.51
CA ASP A 81 -0.51 4.51 -17.82
C ASP A 81 -1.32 5.81 -17.75
N GLU A 82 -2.26 5.92 -16.81
CA GLU A 82 -3.00 7.17 -16.63
C GLU A 82 -2.10 8.26 -16.06
N LEU A 83 -1.30 7.93 -15.05
CA LEU A 83 -0.35 8.88 -14.46
C LEU A 83 0.74 9.29 -15.45
N ARG A 84 1.26 8.35 -16.23
CA ARG A 84 2.24 8.64 -17.28
C ARG A 84 1.70 9.63 -18.32
N ARG A 85 0.45 9.48 -18.76
CA ARG A 85 -0.19 10.42 -19.69
C ARG A 85 -0.38 11.82 -19.10
N LEU A 86 -0.49 11.93 -17.80
CA LEU A 86 -0.65 13.21 -17.11
C LEU A 86 0.69 13.94 -16.90
N ILE A 87 1.71 13.22 -16.45
CA ILE A 87 2.97 13.79 -15.94
C ILE A 87 4.14 13.55 -16.89
N LEU A 88 4.25 12.35 -17.49
CA LEU A 88 5.36 12.01 -18.37
C LEU A 88 5.01 12.39 -19.81
N THR A 89 5.13 13.67 -20.12
CA THR A 89 4.74 14.23 -21.42
C THR A 89 5.91 14.82 -22.20
N GLY A 90 7.11 14.81 -21.63
CA GLY A 90 8.33 15.38 -22.22
C GLY A 90 9.25 14.33 -22.83
N ASP A 91 10.11 14.79 -23.74
CA ASP A 91 11.09 13.93 -24.44
C ASP A 91 12.17 13.36 -23.51
N TYR A 92 12.33 13.93 -22.32
CA TYR A 92 13.34 13.53 -21.33
C TYR A 92 12.76 12.72 -20.18
N ASP A 93 11.47 12.42 -20.23
CA ASP A 93 10.81 11.63 -19.19
C ASP A 93 11.13 10.14 -19.36
N ALA A 94 11.35 9.47 -18.26
CA ALA A 94 11.71 8.05 -18.24
C ALA A 94 10.80 7.25 -17.31
N PHE A 95 10.44 6.05 -17.72
CA PHE A 95 9.74 5.08 -16.91
C PHE A 95 10.59 3.81 -16.80
N GLY A 96 10.77 3.32 -15.58
CA GLY A 96 11.53 2.11 -15.31
C GLY A 96 10.83 1.19 -14.33
N LEU A 97 11.08 -0.10 -14.45
CA LEU A 97 10.55 -1.14 -13.57
C LEU A 97 11.68 -1.77 -12.76
N LEU A 98 11.55 -1.73 -11.43
CA LEU A 98 12.42 -2.44 -10.51
C LEU A 98 11.79 -3.80 -10.19
N ARG A 99 12.21 -4.84 -10.93
CA ARG A 99 11.63 -6.19 -10.80
C ARG A 99 12.28 -7.04 -9.72
N LYS A 100 13.53 -6.77 -9.34
CA LYS A 100 14.26 -7.61 -8.38
C LYS A 100 13.92 -7.25 -6.95
N SER A 101 13.41 -8.24 -6.21
CA SER A 101 13.17 -8.11 -4.77
C SER A 101 14.29 -8.73 -3.96
N TYR A 102 14.87 -7.92 -3.07
CA TYR A 102 15.87 -8.34 -2.09
C TYR A 102 15.25 -8.60 -0.71
N ARG A 103 13.99 -8.26 -0.52
CA ARG A 103 13.30 -8.35 0.78
C ARG A 103 12.77 -9.76 1.04
N ASN A 104 12.10 -10.35 0.05
CA ASN A 104 11.36 -11.60 0.20
C ASN A 104 12.17 -12.81 -0.28
N THR A 105 11.83 -14.00 0.26
CA THR A 105 12.34 -15.28 -0.24
C THR A 105 11.62 -15.69 -1.53
N VAL A 106 12.18 -16.67 -2.23
CA VAL A 106 11.57 -17.24 -3.45
C VAL A 106 10.16 -17.74 -3.17
N GLU A 107 9.96 -18.44 -2.04
CA GLU A 107 8.68 -19.03 -1.64
C GLU A 107 7.60 -17.97 -1.42
N ILE A 108 7.94 -16.87 -0.71
CA ILE A 108 7.02 -15.76 -0.46
C ILE A 108 6.67 -15.05 -1.78
N SER A 109 7.68 -14.73 -2.59
CA SER A 109 7.46 -14.02 -3.86
C SER A 109 6.66 -14.85 -4.85
N THR A 110 6.91 -16.16 -4.91
CA THR A 110 6.14 -17.07 -5.78
C THR A 110 4.67 -17.10 -5.37
N TYR A 111 4.41 -17.24 -4.08
CA TYR A 111 3.04 -17.24 -3.56
C TYR A 111 2.32 -15.91 -3.80
N ALA A 112 2.99 -14.79 -3.54
CA ALA A 112 2.43 -13.46 -3.79
C ALA A 112 2.13 -13.23 -5.28
N ASN A 113 3.05 -13.60 -6.17
CA ASN A 113 2.83 -13.51 -7.61
C ASN A 113 1.65 -14.37 -8.08
N GLU A 114 1.43 -15.54 -7.45
CA GLU A 114 0.29 -16.40 -7.78
C GLU A 114 -1.03 -15.73 -7.37
N ILE A 115 -1.10 -15.10 -6.19
CA ILE A 115 -2.28 -14.33 -5.77
C ILE A 115 -2.56 -13.20 -6.76
N LEU A 116 -1.54 -12.44 -7.15
CA LEU A 116 -1.67 -11.32 -8.08
C LEU A 116 -2.23 -11.73 -9.45
N ARG A 117 -1.93 -12.94 -9.92
CA ARG A 117 -2.46 -13.47 -11.19
C ARG A 117 -3.98 -13.68 -11.21
N HIS A 118 -4.61 -13.73 -10.05
CA HIS A 118 -6.08 -13.83 -9.93
C HIS A 118 -6.77 -12.47 -9.94
N GLY A 119 -6.04 -11.35 -9.98
CA GLY A 119 -6.61 -10.00 -10.07
C GLY A 119 -6.77 -9.55 -11.53
N ASP A 120 -7.78 -8.71 -11.77
CA ASP A 120 -8.07 -8.10 -13.07
C ASP A 120 -7.34 -6.75 -13.26
N PHE A 121 -6.05 -6.71 -12.97
CA PHE A 121 -5.23 -5.50 -13.11
C PHE A 121 -3.86 -5.82 -13.70
N SER A 122 -3.22 -4.79 -14.25
CA SER A 122 -1.86 -4.93 -14.79
C SER A 122 -0.89 -5.25 -13.66
N ILE A 123 -0.29 -6.44 -13.70
CA ILE A 123 0.69 -6.88 -12.72
C ILE A 123 2.10 -6.77 -13.26
N TYR A 124 3.02 -6.39 -12.37
CA TYR A 124 4.45 -6.44 -12.62
C TYR A 124 5.08 -7.50 -11.71
N PRO A 125 5.22 -8.76 -12.17
CA PRO A 125 5.70 -9.85 -11.34
C PRO A 125 7.08 -9.54 -10.77
N VAL A 126 7.25 -9.83 -9.49
CA VAL A 126 8.51 -9.66 -8.78
C VAL A 126 9.42 -10.84 -9.06
N GLU A 127 10.66 -10.56 -9.44
CA GLU A 127 11.74 -11.55 -9.56
C GLU A 127 12.51 -11.61 -8.23
N PRO A 128 12.33 -12.67 -7.42
CA PRO A 128 13.09 -12.79 -6.19
C PRO A 128 14.57 -13.05 -6.51
N ILE A 129 15.46 -12.50 -5.70
CA ILE A 129 16.83 -13.01 -5.67
C ILE A 129 16.81 -14.43 -5.11
N ILE A 130 17.86 -15.23 -5.44
CA ILE A 130 17.97 -16.62 -4.98
C ILE A 130 18.25 -16.63 -3.47
N ARG A 131 17.20 -16.44 -2.68
CA ARG A 131 17.20 -16.60 -1.23
C ARG A 131 16.01 -17.47 -0.84
N HIS A 132 16.27 -18.64 -0.32
CA HIS A 132 15.25 -19.60 0.09
C HIS A 132 14.92 -19.45 1.59
N GLY A 133 13.68 -19.75 1.94
CA GLY A 133 13.16 -19.72 3.31
C GLY A 133 12.06 -20.77 3.51
N ALA A 134 11.33 -20.62 4.60
CA ALA A 134 10.19 -21.49 4.84
C ALA A 134 9.08 -21.22 3.80
N GLY A 135 8.39 -22.26 3.40
CA GLY A 135 7.22 -22.16 2.51
C GLY A 135 6.09 -21.38 3.18
N VAL A 136 5.26 -20.73 2.36
CA VAL A 136 4.02 -20.11 2.82
C VAL A 136 3.03 -21.21 3.19
N CYS A 137 2.45 -21.11 4.40
CA CYS A 137 1.44 -22.05 4.88
C CYS A 137 0.09 -21.36 4.91
N VAL A 138 -0.92 -21.98 4.31
CA VAL A 138 -2.30 -21.50 4.33
C VAL A 138 -3.15 -22.52 5.04
N GLU A 139 -3.74 -22.15 6.14
CA GLU A 139 -4.58 -23.01 6.97
C GLU A 139 -6.01 -22.45 7.01
N PRO A 140 -6.97 -23.04 6.31
CA PRO A 140 -8.36 -22.64 6.41
C PRO A 140 -8.92 -23.09 7.77
N VAL A 141 -9.38 -22.14 8.57
CA VAL A 141 -10.01 -22.39 9.86
C VAL A 141 -11.39 -21.77 9.87
N GLN A 142 -12.42 -22.54 10.25
CA GLN A 142 -13.80 -22.08 10.19
C GLN A 142 -14.26 -21.34 11.45
N GLU A 143 -13.68 -21.68 12.60
CA GLU A 143 -14.06 -21.11 13.89
C GLU A 143 -13.00 -20.12 14.38
N GLU A 144 -13.41 -18.91 14.74
CA GLU A 144 -12.53 -17.85 15.24
C GLU A 144 -11.68 -18.32 16.44
N ARG A 145 -12.28 -19.05 17.38
CA ARG A 145 -11.54 -19.56 18.53
C ARG A 145 -10.43 -20.54 18.15
N ALA A 146 -10.70 -21.41 17.19
CA ALA A 146 -9.70 -22.36 16.69
C ALA A 146 -8.59 -21.62 15.93
N LEU A 147 -8.93 -20.56 15.15
CA LEU A 147 -7.99 -19.70 14.47
C LEU A 147 -7.01 -19.03 15.45
N LEU A 148 -7.54 -18.43 16.52
CA LEU A 148 -6.74 -17.73 17.52
C LEU A 148 -5.82 -18.69 18.31
N ASN A 149 -6.32 -19.87 18.66
CA ASN A 149 -5.50 -20.90 19.29
C ASN A 149 -4.36 -21.34 18.36
N ARG A 150 -4.66 -21.54 17.08
CA ARG A 150 -3.66 -21.91 16.08
C ARG A 150 -2.62 -20.81 15.85
N ALA A 151 -3.04 -19.55 15.86
CA ALA A 151 -2.14 -18.41 15.80
C ALA A 151 -1.20 -18.38 17.00
N ALA A 152 -1.72 -18.55 18.22
CA ALA A 152 -0.92 -18.60 19.44
C ALA A 152 0.12 -19.73 19.41
N GLU A 153 -0.29 -20.94 19.02
CA GLU A 153 0.63 -22.08 18.87
C GLU A 153 1.74 -21.80 17.84
N THR A 154 1.38 -21.17 16.72
CA THR A 154 2.31 -20.82 15.67
C THR A 154 3.34 -19.79 16.17
N ILE A 155 2.87 -18.73 16.85
CA ILE A 155 3.73 -17.70 17.44
C ILE A 155 4.70 -18.32 18.43
N GLN A 156 4.19 -19.14 19.38
CA GLN A 156 5.04 -19.83 20.34
C GLN A 156 6.06 -20.76 19.66
N GLY A 157 5.63 -21.44 18.58
CA GLY A 157 6.51 -22.29 17.78
C GLY A 157 7.65 -21.49 17.13
N TRP A 158 7.35 -20.31 16.61
CA TRP A 158 8.37 -19.44 16.03
C TRP A 158 9.29 -18.82 17.07
N GLN A 159 8.77 -18.41 18.23
CA GLN A 159 9.59 -17.94 19.35
C GLN A 159 10.59 -19.00 19.80
N ARG A 160 10.15 -20.27 19.91
CA ARG A 160 11.07 -21.40 20.22
C ARG A 160 12.15 -21.63 19.17
N LYS A 161 11.88 -21.22 17.90
CA LYS A 161 12.88 -21.26 16.81
C LYS A 161 13.78 -20.03 16.76
N GLY A 162 13.62 -19.09 17.69
CA GLY A 162 14.46 -17.90 17.82
C GLY A 162 13.98 -16.71 16.97
N TYR A 163 12.75 -16.69 16.45
CA TYR A 163 12.21 -15.50 15.83
C TYR A 163 11.88 -14.46 16.91
N GLU A 164 12.50 -13.29 16.82
CA GLU A 164 12.35 -12.21 17.81
C GLU A 164 11.20 -11.26 17.44
N THR A 165 10.93 -11.08 16.16
CA THR A 165 9.88 -10.18 15.66
C THR A 165 8.86 -10.99 14.88
N ILE A 166 7.62 -11.01 15.38
CA ILE A 166 6.49 -11.71 14.77
C ILE A 166 5.33 -10.71 14.68
N ALA A 167 4.76 -10.53 13.50
CA ALA A 167 3.62 -9.67 13.30
C ALA A 167 2.37 -10.50 12.99
N VAL A 168 1.24 -10.09 13.56
CA VAL A 168 -0.09 -10.56 13.20
C VAL A 168 -0.80 -9.41 12.49
N ILE A 169 -1.20 -9.63 11.25
CA ILE A 169 -1.87 -8.63 10.43
C ILE A 169 -3.34 -9.00 10.35
N CYS A 170 -4.20 -8.06 10.73
CA CYS A 170 -5.65 -8.18 10.68
C CYS A 170 -6.22 -7.29 9.58
N ARG A 171 -7.49 -7.47 9.26
CA ARG A 171 -8.18 -6.74 8.21
C ARG A 171 -8.42 -5.27 8.58
N ASP A 172 -8.75 -5.01 9.83
CA ASP A 172 -9.07 -3.70 10.37
C ASP A 172 -8.62 -3.57 11.83
N GLU A 173 -8.74 -2.35 12.38
CA GLU A 173 -8.30 -2.03 13.74
C GLU A 173 -9.13 -2.75 14.81
N GLU A 174 -10.44 -2.87 14.60
CA GLU A 174 -11.34 -3.56 15.53
C GLU A 174 -10.96 -5.04 15.66
N GLU A 175 -10.70 -5.70 14.54
CA GLU A 175 -10.21 -7.08 14.53
C GLU A 175 -8.83 -7.18 15.19
N ALA A 176 -7.92 -6.24 14.92
CA ALA A 176 -6.58 -6.22 15.50
C ALA A 176 -6.61 -6.09 17.03
N GLU A 177 -7.45 -5.20 17.58
CA GLU A 177 -7.64 -5.05 19.02
C GLU A 177 -8.21 -6.32 19.66
N ARG A 178 -9.23 -6.92 19.06
CA ARG A 178 -9.86 -8.14 19.54
C ARG A 178 -8.88 -9.32 19.52
N VAL A 179 -8.13 -9.48 18.43
CA VAL A 179 -7.11 -10.52 18.29
C VAL A 179 -5.97 -10.31 19.28
N ALA A 180 -5.49 -9.08 19.44
CA ALA A 180 -4.43 -8.74 20.38
C ALA A 180 -4.84 -9.05 21.83
N ALA A 181 -6.04 -8.68 22.23
CA ALA A 181 -6.57 -8.97 23.58
C ALA A 181 -6.59 -10.47 23.86
N ARG A 182 -7.03 -11.27 22.89
CA ARG A 182 -7.08 -12.74 23.06
C ARG A 182 -5.70 -13.38 23.05
N LEU A 183 -4.81 -12.96 22.15
CA LEU A 183 -3.44 -13.51 22.08
C LEU A 183 -2.61 -13.14 23.31
N ALA A 184 -2.89 -12.01 23.97
CA ALA A 184 -2.19 -11.58 25.18
C ALA A 184 -2.33 -12.56 26.36
N GLU A 185 -3.31 -13.45 26.33
CA GLU A 185 -3.47 -14.52 27.32
C GLU A 185 -2.37 -15.61 27.18
N ASP A 186 -1.87 -15.82 25.95
CA ASP A 186 -0.99 -16.94 25.62
C ASP A 186 0.43 -16.49 25.24
N VAL A 187 0.59 -15.26 24.73
CA VAL A 187 1.86 -14.72 24.23
C VAL A 187 2.03 -13.22 24.55
N PRO A 188 3.25 -12.72 24.74
CA PRO A 188 3.48 -11.29 24.91
C PRO A 188 3.11 -10.53 23.64
N VAL A 189 2.12 -9.65 23.72
CA VAL A 189 1.65 -8.82 22.60
C VAL A 189 2.04 -7.36 22.85
N LYS A 190 2.57 -6.70 21.81
CA LYS A 190 2.67 -5.24 21.76
C LYS A 190 1.71 -4.76 20.68
N ASN A 191 0.72 -3.97 21.07
CA ASN A 191 -0.17 -3.36 20.11
C ASN A 191 0.60 -2.28 19.35
N GLY A 192 0.78 -2.47 18.05
CA GLY A 192 1.53 -1.57 17.16
C GLY A 192 0.64 -0.62 16.38
N ALA A 193 -0.56 -0.34 16.89
CA ALA A 193 -1.45 0.61 16.25
C ALA A 193 -0.80 2.01 16.22
N LYS A 194 -0.35 2.43 15.06
CA LYS A 194 -0.11 3.82 14.65
C LYS A 194 -0.52 3.95 13.20
#